data_9cf98e8eaf828bc579f25d6fe3f61e25
#
_entry.id   9cf98e8eaf828bc579f25d6fe3f61e25
#
_cell.length_a   1.000
_cell.length_b   1.000
_cell.length_c   1.000
_cell.angle_alpha   90.00
_cell.angle_beta   90.00
_cell.angle_gamma   90.00
#
_symmetry.space_group_name_H-M   'P 1'
#
loop_
_entity.id
_entity.type
_entity.pdbx_description
1 polymer ?
#
loop_
_entity_poly.entity_id
_entity_poly.type
_entity_poly.pdbx_seq_one_letter_code
_entity_poly.pdbx_strand_id
1 'polypeptide(L)'
;MKRRDVLAAGAGLAMLALVRPVAATPADMAAAVAAFTGGVAPREGKVRFDIAQLIDNGNAVPVTVAVERAMTAADHVAAIAIFNEKNPQTDVAVFTLGPRAGKAEVSTRIRLATSQRLIAVARMNDGSCWSKSVDVIVTLAACIEGEAP
;
A
#
# COMPACT_ATOMS: atom_id res chain seq x y z
N MET A 1 -13.55 46.82 17.16
CA MET A 1 -13.59 45.35 17.18
C MET A 1 -14.51 44.89 18.30
N LYS A 2 -15.55 44.20 17.94
CA LYS A 2 -16.48 43.66 18.96
C LYS A 2 -15.88 42.36 19.54
N ARG A 3 -16.10 42.12 20.84
CA ARG A 3 -15.57 40.90 21.52
C ARG A 3 -15.95 39.58 20.81
N ARG A 4 -17.07 39.59 20.07
CA ARG A 4 -17.53 38.47 19.22
C ARG A 4 -16.59 38.18 18.05
N ASP A 5 -15.98 39.21 17.45
CA ASP A 5 -15.12 39.07 16.28
C ASP A 5 -13.77 38.42 16.66
N VAL A 6 -13.30 38.69 17.89
CA VAL A 6 -12.07 38.07 18.43
C VAL A 6 -12.28 36.59 18.76
N LEU A 7 -13.46 36.23 19.27
CA LEU A 7 -13.80 34.82 19.55
C LEU A 7 -14.01 34.00 18.26
N ALA A 8 -14.60 34.62 17.25
CA ALA A 8 -14.77 33.96 15.93
C ALA A 8 -13.42 33.74 15.22
N ALA A 9 -12.51 34.74 15.30
CA ALA A 9 -11.16 34.61 14.74
C ALA A 9 -10.32 33.56 15.49
N GLY A 10 -10.45 33.50 16.83
CA GLY A 10 -9.75 32.51 17.65
C GLY A 10 -10.22 31.09 17.40
N ALA A 11 -11.51 30.87 17.19
CA ALA A 11 -12.07 29.56 16.87
C ALA A 11 -11.65 29.07 15.48
N GLY A 12 -11.55 29.98 14.49
CA GLY A 12 -11.08 29.66 13.14
C GLY A 12 -9.62 29.25 13.11
N LEU A 13 -8.75 29.92 13.87
CA LEU A 13 -7.33 29.57 13.96
C LEU A 13 -7.08 28.26 14.70
N ALA A 14 -7.90 27.92 15.69
CA ALA A 14 -7.79 26.64 16.41
C ALA A 14 -8.20 25.44 15.53
N MET A 15 -9.13 25.61 14.59
CA MET A 15 -9.52 24.56 13.64
C MET A 15 -8.44 24.30 12.58
N LEU A 16 -7.70 25.31 12.15
CA LEU A 16 -6.59 25.16 11.20
C LEU A 16 -5.40 24.36 11.78
N ALA A 17 -5.20 24.37 13.08
CA ALA A 17 -4.14 23.63 13.75
C ALA A 17 -4.41 22.11 13.86
N LEU A 18 -5.63 21.67 13.55
CA LEU A 18 -6.04 20.24 13.61
C LEU A 18 -5.93 19.51 12.28
N VAL A 19 -5.61 20.20 11.19
CA VAL A 19 -5.40 19.57 9.88
C VAL A 19 -4.01 18.97 9.85
N ARG A 20 -3.92 17.68 10.18
CA ARG A 20 -2.69 16.91 9.99
C ARG A 20 -2.66 16.39 8.54
N PRO A 21 -1.52 16.50 7.83
CA PRO A 21 -1.38 15.86 6.53
C PRO A 21 -1.60 14.36 6.70
N VAL A 22 -2.49 13.79 5.90
CA VAL A 22 -2.75 12.34 5.88
C VAL A 22 -1.63 11.68 5.10
N ALA A 23 -0.64 11.18 5.82
CA ALA A 23 0.41 10.34 5.27
C ALA A 23 0.47 9.05 6.10
N ALA A 24 0.55 7.91 5.43
CA ALA A 24 0.78 6.65 6.11
C ALA A 24 2.19 6.61 6.73
N THR A 25 2.36 5.76 7.71
CA THR A 25 3.63 5.51 8.38
C THR A 25 4.02 4.03 8.24
N PRO A 26 5.29 3.68 8.50
CA PRO A 26 5.69 2.26 8.57
C PRO A 26 4.86 1.44 9.56
N ALA A 27 4.40 2.05 10.66
CA ALA A 27 3.52 1.41 11.63
C ALA A 27 2.12 1.14 11.06
N ASP A 28 1.57 2.09 10.29
CA ASP A 28 0.28 1.91 9.61
C ASP A 28 0.36 0.79 8.56
N MET A 29 1.46 0.73 7.81
CA MET A 29 1.70 -0.36 6.87
C MET A 29 1.79 -1.72 7.58
N ALA A 30 2.50 -1.79 8.70
CA ALA A 30 2.59 -3.02 9.49
C ALA A 30 1.23 -3.46 10.03
N ALA A 31 0.40 -2.52 10.49
CA ALA A 31 -0.96 -2.79 10.95
C ALA A 31 -1.86 -3.28 9.81
N ALA A 32 -1.77 -2.68 8.61
CA ALA A 32 -2.52 -3.11 7.44
C ALA A 32 -2.12 -4.53 6.99
N VAL A 33 -0.83 -4.84 6.99
CA VAL A 33 -0.31 -6.20 6.72
C VAL A 33 -0.86 -7.19 7.74
N ALA A 34 -0.82 -6.86 9.03
CA ALA A 34 -1.34 -7.73 10.09
C ALA A 34 -2.85 -7.99 9.95
N ALA A 35 -3.62 -6.96 9.59
CA ALA A 35 -5.05 -7.11 9.31
C ALA A 35 -5.32 -8.03 8.11
N PHE A 36 -4.55 -7.90 7.03
CA PHE A 36 -4.68 -8.76 5.85
C PHE A 36 -4.29 -10.22 6.12
N THR A 37 -3.26 -10.45 6.92
CA THR A 37 -2.76 -11.79 7.23
C THR A 37 -3.51 -12.47 8.39
N GLY A 38 -4.42 -11.77 9.05
CA GLY A 38 -5.08 -12.28 10.26
C GLY A 38 -4.13 -12.44 11.45
N GLY A 39 -3.08 -11.62 11.52
CA GLY A 39 -2.07 -11.65 12.57
C GLY A 39 -0.91 -12.64 12.33
N VAL A 40 -0.94 -13.39 11.23
CA VAL A 40 0.17 -14.27 10.84
C VAL A 40 1.31 -13.43 10.28
N ALA A 41 2.51 -13.53 10.86
CA ALA A 41 3.68 -12.83 10.35
C ALA A 41 4.10 -13.41 9.00
N PRO A 42 4.15 -12.61 7.91
CA PRO A 42 4.60 -13.09 6.62
C PRO A 42 6.07 -13.48 6.66
N ARG A 43 6.42 -14.61 6.04
CA ARG A 43 7.81 -15.02 5.84
C ARG A 43 8.31 -14.45 4.52
N GLU A 44 9.56 -14.05 4.49
CA GLU A 44 10.20 -13.62 3.25
C GLU A 44 10.42 -14.82 2.33
N GLY A 45 10.17 -14.62 1.02
CA GLY A 45 10.35 -15.63 -0.02
C GLY A 45 9.06 -16.00 -0.74
N LYS A 46 9.18 -16.87 -1.74
CA LYS A 46 8.11 -17.38 -2.63
C LYS A 46 7.35 -16.31 -3.42
N VAL A 47 7.49 -15.04 -3.07
CA VAL A 47 6.88 -13.90 -3.74
C VAL A 47 7.93 -13.19 -4.59
N ARG A 48 7.66 -13.05 -5.88
CA ARG A 48 8.40 -12.17 -6.79
C ARG A 48 7.60 -10.87 -6.91
N PHE A 49 8.25 -9.76 -6.63
CA PHE A 49 7.67 -8.43 -6.75
C PHE A 49 8.49 -7.62 -7.76
N ASP A 50 8.01 -7.56 -8.98
CA ASP A 50 8.66 -6.86 -10.07
C ASP A 50 8.15 -5.42 -10.13
N ILE A 51 9.04 -4.49 -9.81
CA ILE A 51 8.87 -3.04 -9.88
C ILE A 51 10.23 -2.40 -10.12
N ALA A 52 10.29 -1.33 -10.90
CA ALA A 52 11.50 -0.56 -11.07
C ALA A 52 11.92 0.09 -9.74
N GLN A 53 13.17 -0.02 -9.37
CA GLN A 53 13.70 0.63 -8.16
C GLN A 53 13.87 2.14 -8.33
N LEU A 54 14.15 2.61 -9.55
CA LEU A 54 14.15 4.01 -9.93
C LEU A 54 12.96 4.30 -10.83
N ILE A 55 12.11 5.21 -10.39
CA ILE A 55 10.83 5.54 -11.01
C ILE A 55 10.84 7.01 -11.40
N ASP A 56 10.81 7.27 -12.69
CA ASP A 56 10.84 8.64 -13.22
C ASP A 56 9.53 9.38 -12.97
N ASN A 57 8.41 8.67 -12.95
CA ASN A 57 7.08 9.25 -12.74
C ASN A 57 6.20 8.34 -11.88
N GLY A 58 5.87 8.81 -10.68
CA GLY A 58 5.05 8.09 -9.70
C GLY A 58 3.56 7.98 -10.06
N ASN A 59 3.05 8.64 -11.11
CA ASN A 59 1.61 8.65 -11.43
C ASN A 59 1.10 7.31 -11.98
N ALA A 60 1.95 6.53 -12.66
CA ALA A 60 1.53 5.27 -13.29
C ALA A 60 2.69 4.27 -13.31
N VAL A 61 2.96 3.65 -12.18
CA VAL A 61 4.08 2.71 -12.00
C VAL A 61 3.61 1.28 -12.25
N PRO A 62 4.12 0.60 -13.29
CA PRO A 62 3.79 -0.80 -13.51
C PRO A 62 4.38 -1.69 -12.42
N VAL A 63 3.58 -2.62 -11.94
CA VAL A 63 3.99 -3.62 -10.96
C VAL A 63 3.46 -4.99 -11.33
N THR A 64 4.23 -6.03 -11.05
CA THR A 64 3.81 -7.42 -11.16
C THR A 64 4.19 -8.17 -9.89
N VAL A 65 3.24 -8.88 -9.33
CA VAL A 65 3.46 -9.79 -8.20
C VAL A 65 3.15 -11.20 -8.66
N ALA A 66 4.10 -12.09 -8.51
CA ALA A 66 3.95 -13.50 -8.84
C ALA A 66 4.37 -14.38 -7.66
N VAL A 67 3.69 -15.48 -7.48
CA VAL A 67 3.99 -16.50 -6.46
C VAL A 67 4.19 -17.84 -7.14
N GLU A 68 5.33 -18.45 -6.90
CA GLU A 68 5.61 -19.79 -7.40
C GLU A 68 4.82 -20.83 -6.59
N ARG A 69 3.61 -21.14 -7.06
CA ARG A 69 2.73 -22.12 -6.45
C ARG A 69 1.86 -22.81 -7.49
N ALA A 70 1.65 -24.11 -7.32
CA ALA A 70 0.61 -24.79 -8.06
C ALA A 70 -0.75 -24.22 -7.66
N MET A 71 -1.59 -23.88 -8.65
CA MET A 71 -2.95 -23.38 -8.42
C MET A 71 -3.92 -24.55 -8.54
N THR A 72 -4.07 -25.30 -7.44
CA THR A 72 -4.97 -26.46 -7.33
C THR A 72 -5.99 -26.24 -6.22
N ALA A 73 -7.03 -27.04 -6.17
CA ALA A 73 -8.03 -26.96 -5.10
C ALA A 73 -7.41 -27.19 -3.70
N ALA A 74 -6.43 -28.07 -3.61
CA ALA A 74 -5.75 -28.41 -2.35
C ALA A 74 -4.67 -27.38 -1.97
N ASP A 75 -4.03 -26.75 -2.95
CA ASP A 75 -2.88 -25.88 -2.74
C ASP A 75 -2.88 -24.70 -3.73
N HIS A 76 -3.23 -23.52 -3.25
CA HIS A 76 -3.29 -22.31 -4.06
C HIS A 76 -3.05 -21.03 -3.25
N VAL A 77 -2.72 -19.98 -3.96
CA VAL A 77 -2.71 -18.62 -3.41
C VAL A 77 -4.15 -18.12 -3.33
N ALA A 78 -4.60 -17.77 -2.13
CA ALA A 78 -5.95 -17.28 -1.91
C ALA A 78 -6.08 -15.76 -2.14
N ALA A 79 -5.03 -15.00 -1.83
CA ALA A 79 -5.02 -13.55 -2.06
C ALA A 79 -3.58 -13.01 -2.18
N ILE A 80 -3.44 -11.94 -2.96
CA ILE A 80 -2.22 -11.13 -3.04
C ILE A 80 -2.60 -9.69 -2.71
N ALA A 81 -1.82 -9.04 -1.86
CA ALA A 81 -1.99 -7.63 -1.53
C ALA A 81 -0.67 -6.87 -1.67
N ILE A 82 -0.77 -5.59 -2.01
CA ILE A 82 0.35 -4.66 -2.08
C ILE A 82 0.09 -3.54 -1.09
N PHE A 83 1.06 -3.25 -0.24
CA PHE A 83 1.02 -2.17 0.75
C PHE A 83 2.18 -1.22 0.55
N ASN A 84 2.02 0.01 1.02
CA ASN A 84 3.01 1.07 1.00
C ASN A 84 3.10 1.77 2.36
N GLU A 85 4.19 2.52 2.60
CA GLU A 85 4.40 3.17 3.90
C GLU A 85 4.18 4.69 3.91
N LYS A 86 3.99 5.33 2.75
CA LYS A 86 3.93 6.82 2.68
C LYS A 86 2.79 7.40 1.87
N ASN A 87 2.08 6.63 1.08
CA ASN A 87 0.87 7.13 0.44
C ASN A 87 -0.21 7.39 1.51
N PRO A 88 -1.22 8.23 1.23
CA PRO A 88 -2.34 8.45 2.16
C PRO A 88 -3.09 7.17 2.54
N GLN A 89 -3.20 6.21 1.62
CA GLN A 89 -3.71 4.86 1.87
C GLN A 89 -2.56 3.86 1.88
N THR A 90 -2.51 3.01 2.89
CA THR A 90 -1.49 1.96 3.02
C THR A 90 -1.77 0.76 2.13
N ASP A 91 -3.02 0.39 1.94
CA ASP A 91 -3.44 -0.68 1.04
C ASP A 91 -3.54 -0.15 -0.39
N VAL A 92 -2.63 -0.58 -1.24
CA VAL A 92 -2.57 -0.18 -2.65
C VAL A 92 -3.54 -0.99 -3.50
N ALA A 93 -3.52 -2.31 -3.34
CA ALA A 93 -4.38 -3.23 -4.06
C ALA A 93 -4.49 -4.57 -3.33
N VAL A 94 -5.65 -5.19 -3.41
CA VAL A 94 -5.91 -6.54 -2.93
C VAL A 94 -6.57 -7.35 -4.04
N PHE A 95 -6.01 -8.52 -4.36
CA PHE A 95 -6.51 -9.44 -5.35
C PHE A 95 -6.88 -10.75 -4.69
N THR A 96 -8.12 -11.17 -4.84
CA THR A 96 -8.59 -12.48 -4.41
C THR A 96 -8.42 -13.46 -5.56
N LEU A 97 -7.73 -14.56 -5.30
CA LEU A 97 -7.48 -15.62 -6.26
C LEU A 97 -8.17 -16.92 -5.84
N GLY A 98 -8.37 -17.79 -6.79
CA GLY A 98 -8.90 -19.12 -6.55
C GLY A 98 -8.11 -20.18 -7.32
N PRO A 99 -8.35 -21.46 -7.07
CA PRO A 99 -7.59 -22.56 -7.71
C PRO A 99 -7.74 -22.59 -9.23
N ARG A 100 -8.75 -21.91 -9.78
CA ARG A 100 -8.99 -21.80 -11.23
C ARG A 100 -8.30 -20.61 -11.89
N ALA A 101 -7.53 -19.83 -11.14
CA ALA A 101 -6.80 -18.67 -11.70
C ALA A 101 -5.67 -19.08 -12.67
N GLY A 102 -5.26 -20.34 -12.68
CA GLY A 102 -4.20 -20.87 -13.53
C GLY A 102 -2.81 -20.50 -13.04
N LYS A 103 -2.54 -19.22 -12.80
CA LYS A 103 -1.30 -18.70 -12.22
C LYS A 103 -1.60 -17.77 -11.04
N ALA A 104 -0.73 -17.78 -10.05
CA ALA A 104 -0.73 -16.78 -8.98
C ALA A 104 0.12 -15.57 -9.41
N GLU A 105 -0.36 -14.84 -10.40
CA GLU A 105 0.30 -13.66 -10.94
C GLU A 105 -0.72 -12.54 -11.17
N VAL A 106 -0.38 -11.34 -10.70
CA VAL A 106 -1.19 -10.15 -10.88
C VAL A 106 -0.31 -8.99 -11.37
N SER A 107 -0.79 -8.25 -12.36
CA SER A 107 -0.12 -7.08 -12.90
C SER A 107 -1.07 -5.90 -12.89
N THR A 108 -0.58 -4.74 -12.47
CA THR A 108 -1.36 -3.51 -12.42
C THR A 108 -0.46 -2.28 -12.51
N ARG A 109 -1.05 -1.10 -12.45
CA ARG A 109 -0.34 0.16 -12.28
C ARG A 109 -0.77 0.80 -10.97
N ILE A 110 0.21 1.32 -10.24
CA ILE A 110 0.00 1.97 -8.95
C ILE A 110 0.49 3.42 -8.99
N ARG A 111 0.04 4.23 -8.03
CA ARG A 111 0.55 5.58 -7.82
C ARG A 111 1.45 5.61 -6.60
N LEU A 112 2.54 6.35 -6.69
CA LEU A 112 3.50 6.52 -5.61
C LEU A 112 3.71 8.00 -5.32
N ALA A 113 3.33 8.40 -4.12
CA ALA A 113 3.43 9.79 -3.67
C ALA A 113 4.88 10.27 -3.54
N THR A 114 5.79 9.37 -3.18
CA THR A 114 7.20 9.66 -2.96
C THR A 114 8.02 8.38 -2.92
N SER A 115 9.34 8.51 -2.81
CA SER A 115 10.24 7.39 -2.53
C SER A 115 9.87 6.72 -1.22
N GLN A 116 9.69 5.40 -1.25
CA GLN A 116 9.16 4.64 -0.12
C GLN A 116 9.43 3.14 -0.25
N ARG A 117 9.14 2.41 0.82
CA ARG A 117 9.08 0.96 0.83
C ARG A 117 7.69 0.48 0.44
N LEU A 118 7.68 -0.58 -0.35
CA LEU A 118 6.48 -1.35 -0.70
C LEU A 118 6.67 -2.78 -0.23
N ILE A 119 5.57 -3.45 0.11
CA ILE A 119 5.54 -4.87 0.42
C ILE A 119 4.41 -5.55 -0.34
N ALA A 120 4.73 -6.63 -1.04
CA ALA A 120 3.75 -7.55 -1.59
C ALA A 120 3.60 -8.75 -0.64
N VAL A 121 2.38 -9.09 -0.30
CA VAL A 121 2.05 -10.20 0.62
C VAL A 121 1.12 -11.16 -0.09
N ALA A 122 1.47 -12.43 -0.07
CA ALA A 122 0.62 -13.52 -0.55
C ALA A 122 0.11 -14.34 0.63
N ARG A 123 -1.20 -14.55 0.67
CA ARG A 123 -1.85 -15.45 1.63
C ARG A 123 -2.27 -16.71 0.92
N MET A 124 -1.82 -17.84 1.43
CA MET A 124 -2.16 -19.17 0.91
C MET A 124 -3.51 -19.65 1.44
N ASN A 125 -4.09 -20.66 0.80
CA ASN A 125 -5.34 -21.28 1.25
C ASN A 125 -5.21 -22.01 2.60
N ASP A 126 -4.00 -22.38 3.02
CA ASP A 126 -3.70 -22.97 4.32
C ASP A 126 -3.49 -21.92 5.44
N GLY A 127 -3.62 -20.62 5.11
CA GLY A 127 -3.41 -19.50 6.02
C GLY A 127 -1.96 -19.04 6.18
N SER A 128 -1.00 -19.72 5.58
CA SER A 128 0.40 -19.27 5.58
C SER A 128 0.56 -18.00 4.72
N CYS A 129 1.46 -17.12 5.13
CA CYS A 129 1.71 -15.85 4.45
C CYS A 129 3.18 -15.71 4.07
N TRP A 130 3.40 -15.20 2.87
CA TRP A 130 4.71 -14.95 2.30
C TRP A 130 4.80 -13.53 1.77
N SER A 131 5.99 -12.95 1.77
CA SER A 131 6.15 -11.55 1.36
C SER A 131 7.46 -11.27 0.65
N LYS A 132 7.46 -10.14 -0.05
CA LYS A 132 8.64 -9.50 -0.62
C LYS A 132 8.52 -8.00 -0.47
N SER A 133 9.55 -7.36 0.09
CA SER A 133 9.65 -5.90 0.18
C SER A 133 10.60 -5.36 -0.87
N VAL A 134 10.32 -4.15 -1.35
CA VAL A 134 11.17 -3.41 -2.28
C VAL A 134 11.17 -1.93 -1.86
N ASP A 135 12.35 -1.33 -1.83
CA ASP A 135 12.53 0.11 -1.68
C ASP A 135 12.61 0.75 -3.07
N VAL A 136 11.83 1.81 -3.29
CA VAL A 136 11.78 2.52 -4.57
C VAL A 136 12.12 4.00 -4.40
N ILE A 137 12.80 4.54 -5.40
CA ILE A 137 13.13 5.96 -5.50
C ILE A 137 12.26 6.55 -6.60
N VAL A 138 11.48 7.58 -6.26
CA VAL A 138 10.59 8.29 -7.18
C VAL A 138 11.13 9.70 -7.40
N THR A 139 11.45 10.05 -8.65
CA THR A 139 12.01 11.36 -9.01
C THR A 139 10.93 12.41 -9.23
N LEU A 140 9.79 12.04 -9.81
CA LEU A 140 8.61 12.87 -9.93
C LEU A 140 7.44 12.19 -9.21
N ALA A 141 7.04 12.76 -8.09
CA ALA A 141 5.94 12.27 -7.26
C ALA A 141 4.60 12.25 -8.02
N ALA A 142 3.73 11.31 -7.66
CA ALA A 142 2.35 11.34 -8.13
C ALA A 142 1.60 12.53 -7.54
N CYS A 143 0.74 13.16 -8.34
CA CYS A 143 -0.21 14.13 -7.82
C CYS A 143 -1.19 13.42 -6.90
N ILE A 144 -1.22 13.81 -5.62
CA ILE A 144 -2.19 13.35 -4.65
C ILE A 144 -3.37 14.33 -4.72
N GLU A 145 -4.57 13.81 -4.96
CA GLU A 145 -5.78 14.65 -4.91
C GLU A 145 -5.94 15.23 -3.49
N GLY A 146 -5.87 16.57 -3.38
CA GLY A 146 -6.01 17.29 -2.11
C GLY A 146 -4.79 18.08 -1.66
N GLU A 147 -3.66 17.96 -2.31
CA GLU A 147 -2.50 18.82 -2.08
C GLU A 147 -2.56 19.97 -3.12
N ALA A 148 -3.21 21.07 -2.74
CA ALA A 148 -3.09 22.33 -3.47
C ALA A 148 -1.70 22.94 -3.22
N PRO A 149 -1.08 23.59 -4.23
CA PRO A 149 0.20 24.25 -4.11
C PRO A 149 0.19 25.39 -3.09
#